data_1cf8fdebb2cec44990e56f47e71b4701
#
_entry.id   1cf8fdebb2cec44990e56f47e71b4701
#
_cell.length_a   1.000
_cell.length_b   1.000
_cell.length_c   1.000
_cell.angle_alpha   90.00
_cell.angle_beta   90.00
_cell.angle_gamma   90.00
#
_symmetry.space_group_name_H-M   'P 1'
#
loop_
_entity.id
_entity.type
_entity.pdbx_description
1 polymer ?
#
loop_
_entity_poly.entity_id
_entity_poly.type
_entity_poly.pdbx_seq_one_letter_code
_entity_poly.pdbx_strand_id
1 'polypeptide(L)' 'MYTRIAEFQSTSKVNCDMIIAFFQNVMIPRNIKNGQLSCEVYRVSDTTGFVISCFKNKNDSDIIFNLKTKL' A
#
# COMPACT_ATOMS: atom_id res chain seq x y z
N MET A 1 -10.29 7.08 13.41
CA MET A 1 -9.70 6.32 12.28
C MET A 1 -8.74 7.21 11.51
N TYR A 2 -7.62 6.67 11.10
CA TYR A 2 -6.59 7.41 10.35
C TYR A 2 -6.45 6.78 8.95
N THR A 3 -6.57 7.61 7.91
CA THR A 3 -6.48 7.14 6.52
C THR A 3 -5.25 7.76 5.85
N ARG A 4 -4.50 6.94 5.15
CA ARG A 4 -3.32 7.35 4.39
C ARG A 4 -3.51 6.99 2.93
N ILE A 5 -3.25 7.96 2.05
CA ILE A 5 -3.31 7.75 0.61
C ILE A 5 -1.91 7.97 0.04
N ALA A 6 -1.41 6.98 -0.69
CA ALA A 6 -0.10 7.06 -1.33
C ALA A 6 -0.24 6.81 -2.82
N GLU A 7 0.32 7.70 -3.64
CA GLU A 7 0.38 7.52 -5.08
C GLU A 7 1.68 6.83 -5.46
N PHE A 8 1.64 6.05 -6.54
CA PHE A 8 2.83 5.45 -7.10
C PHE A 8 2.87 5.63 -8.62
N GLN A 9 4.07 5.66 -9.16
CA GLN A 9 4.32 5.76 -10.59
C GLN A 9 5.32 4.68 -10.98
N SER A 10 5.10 4.04 -12.11
CA SER A 10 5.97 3.01 -12.66
C SER A 10 6.56 3.45 -13.99
N THR A 11 7.52 2.68 -14.49
CA THR A 11 8.20 2.96 -15.75
C THR A 11 7.48 2.36 -16.97
N SER A 12 6.58 1.39 -16.75
CA SER A 12 5.86 0.72 -17.82
C SER A 12 4.59 0.09 -17.31
N LYS A 13 3.71 -0.34 -18.21
CA LYS A 13 2.49 -1.06 -17.85
C LYS A 13 2.81 -2.38 -17.13
N VAL A 14 3.80 -3.12 -17.61
CA VAL A 14 4.22 -4.39 -16.99
C VAL A 14 4.76 -4.14 -15.59
N ASN A 15 5.57 -3.11 -15.42
CA ASN A 15 6.10 -2.74 -14.10
C ASN A 15 4.96 -2.34 -13.15
N CYS A 16 3.96 -1.62 -13.64
CA CYS A 16 2.77 -1.27 -12.86
C CYS A 16 2.00 -2.52 -12.43
N ASP A 17 1.82 -3.49 -13.34
CA ASP A 17 1.18 -4.77 -13.02
C ASP A 17 1.93 -5.49 -11.89
N MET A 18 3.25 -5.48 -11.93
CA MET A 18 4.09 -6.10 -10.88
C MET A 18 3.93 -5.39 -9.54
N ILE A 19 3.89 -4.06 -9.53
CA ILE A 19 3.71 -3.28 -8.31
C ILE A 19 2.35 -3.60 -7.68
N ILE A 20 1.29 -3.62 -8.48
CA ILE A 20 -0.06 -3.93 -7.99
C ILE A 20 -0.11 -5.36 -7.43
N ALA A 21 0.46 -6.32 -8.15
CA ALA A 21 0.50 -7.71 -7.69
C ALA A 21 1.26 -7.84 -6.37
N PHE A 22 2.37 -7.13 -6.22
CA PHE A 22 3.14 -7.12 -4.99
C PHE A 22 2.31 -6.57 -3.81
N PHE A 23 1.60 -5.46 -4.01
CA PHE A 23 0.72 -4.92 -2.97
C PHE A 23 -0.34 -5.94 -2.59
N GLN A 24 -1.04 -6.52 -3.55
CA GLN A 24 -2.14 -7.46 -3.29
C GLN A 24 -1.69 -8.74 -2.62
N ASN A 25 -0.54 -9.28 -3.00
CA ASN A 25 -0.11 -10.62 -2.57
C ASN A 25 0.83 -10.60 -1.38
N VAL A 26 1.56 -9.50 -1.15
CA VAL A 26 2.59 -9.41 -0.11
C VAL A 26 2.29 -8.30 0.89
N MET A 27 2.18 -7.05 0.42
CA MET A 27 2.09 -5.88 1.29
C MET A 27 0.76 -5.82 2.06
N ILE A 28 -0.36 -6.00 1.38
CA ILE A 28 -1.68 -5.90 2.01
C ILE A 28 -1.87 -6.99 3.06
N PRO A 29 -1.63 -8.28 2.76
CA PRO A 29 -1.76 -9.32 3.79
C PRO A 29 -0.85 -9.09 4.99
N ARG A 30 0.40 -8.66 4.77
CA ARG A 30 1.33 -8.38 5.86
C ARG A 30 0.86 -7.23 6.73
N ASN A 31 0.39 -6.15 6.10
CA ASN A 31 -0.04 -4.96 6.81
C ASN A 31 -1.31 -5.24 7.65
N ILE A 32 -2.26 -5.98 7.09
CA ILE A 32 -3.46 -6.40 7.82
C ILE A 32 -3.09 -7.24 9.05
N LYS A 33 -2.16 -8.18 8.87
CA LYS A 33 -1.67 -9.01 9.98
C LYS A 33 -1.03 -8.16 11.08
N ASN A 34 -0.42 -7.02 10.75
CA ASN A 34 0.27 -6.15 11.69
C ASN A 34 -0.60 -5.00 12.22
N GLY A 35 -1.93 -5.07 12.03
CA GLY A 35 -2.86 -4.14 12.67
C GLY A 35 -3.51 -3.12 11.76
N GLN A 36 -3.25 -3.13 10.46
CA GLN A 36 -3.94 -2.25 9.53
C GLN A 36 -5.39 -2.71 9.37
N LEU A 37 -6.34 -1.76 9.42
CA LEU A 37 -7.77 -2.09 9.33
C LEU A 37 -8.17 -2.50 7.92
N SER A 38 -7.70 -1.76 6.92
CA SER A 38 -7.97 -2.08 5.52
C SER A 38 -6.89 -1.49 4.62
N CYS A 39 -6.73 -2.08 3.44
CA CYS A 39 -5.81 -1.57 2.44
C CYS A 39 -6.32 -1.96 1.07
N GLU A 40 -6.36 -0.98 0.16
CA GLU A 40 -6.80 -1.20 -1.20
C GLU A 40 -5.82 -0.53 -2.15
N VAL A 41 -5.56 -1.18 -3.29
CA VAL A 41 -4.71 -0.63 -4.35
C VAL A 41 -5.53 -0.45 -5.61
N TYR A 42 -5.40 0.70 -6.26
CA TYR A 42 -6.15 1.07 -7.45
C TYR A 42 -5.22 1.52 -8.56
N ARG A 43 -5.54 1.14 -9.78
CA ARG A 43 -4.85 1.60 -10.97
C ARG A 43 -5.57 2.83 -11.53
N VAL A 44 -4.81 3.88 -11.81
CA VAL A 44 -5.34 5.11 -12.43
C VAL A 44 -5.05 5.14 -13.93
N SER A 45 -3.86 4.68 -14.33
CA SER A 45 -3.43 4.60 -15.73
C SER A 45 -2.53 3.39 -15.93
N ASP A 46 -1.95 3.24 -17.13
CA ASP A 46 -1.01 2.15 -17.40
C ASP A 46 0.22 2.17 -16.50
N THR A 47 0.59 3.35 -15.99
CA THR A 47 1.83 3.52 -15.21
C THR A 47 1.62 4.13 -13.84
N THR A 48 0.40 4.46 -13.46
CA THR A 48 0.13 5.12 -12.18
C THR A 48 -0.99 4.44 -11.41
N GLY A 49 -0.97 4.60 -10.11
CA GLY A 49 -2.02 4.12 -9.24
C GLY A 49 -1.90 4.74 -7.85
N PHE A 50 -2.75 4.30 -6.95
CA PHE A 50 -2.72 4.74 -5.57
C PHE A 50 -3.16 3.63 -4.62
N VAL A 51 -2.75 3.78 -3.36
CA VAL A 51 -3.07 2.85 -2.28
C VAL A 51 -3.79 3.63 -1.19
N ILE A 52 -4.94 3.13 -0.76
CA ILE A 52 -5.68 3.68 0.38
C ILE A 52 -5.51 2.73 1.55
N SER A 53 -4.96 3.25 2.66
CA SER A 53 -4.69 2.48 3.87
C SER A 53 -5.43 3.09 5.04
N CYS A 54 -6.21 2.28 5.77
CA CYS A 54 -6.93 2.71 6.95
C CYS A 54 -6.35 2.06 8.20
N PHE A 55 -6.18 2.88 9.24
CA PHE A 55 -5.58 2.49 10.52
C PHE A 55 -6.49 2.93 11.66
N LYS A 56 -6.37 2.27 12.80
CA LYS A 56 -7.08 2.66 14.01
C LYS A 56 -6.68 4.07 14.45
N ASN A 57 -5.36 4.37 14.38
CA ASN A 57 -4.79 5.65 14.74
C ASN A 57 -3.49 5.90 13.98
N LYS A 58 -2.94 7.11 14.12
CA LYS A 58 -1.70 7.48 13.45
C LYS A 58 -0.51 6.64 13.89
N ASN A 59 -0.46 6.25 15.15
CA ASN A 59 0.64 5.45 15.68
C ASN A 59 0.74 4.10 14.97
N ASP A 60 -0.39 3.45 14.72
CA ASP A 60 -0.42 2.18 13.98
C ASP A 60 0.07 2.35 12.54
N SER A 61 -0.29 3.47 11.90
CA SER A 61 0.20 3.81 10.57
C SER A 61 1.73 3.97 10.57
N ASP A 62 2.27 4.67 11.56
CA ASP A 62 3.72 4.90 11.66
C ASP A 62 4.49 3.60 11.88
N ILE A 63 3.95 2.68 12.66
CA ILE A 63 4.56 1.37 12.89
C ILE A 63 4.68 0.59 11.57
N ILE A 64 3.60 0.53 10.78
CA ILE A 64 3.60 -0.18 9.50
C ILE A 64 4.52 0.49 8.49
N PHE A 65 4.54 1.82 8.47
CA PHE A 65 5.43 2.56 7.60
C PHE A 65 6.90 2.28 7.92
N ASN A 66 7.25 2.15 9.21
CA ASN A 66 8.61 1.79 9.62
C ASN A 66 8.98 0.37 9.21
N LEU A 67 8.03 -0.58 9.22
CA LEU A 67 8.28 -1.93 8.70
C LEU A 67 8.62 -1.90 7.21
N LYS A 68 7.99 -1.03 6.44
CA LYS A 68 8.29 -0.85 5.01
C LYS A 68 9.71 -0.39 4.77
N THR A 69 10.20 0.53 5.58
CA THR A 69 11.54 1.10 5.38
C THR A 69 12.66 0.14 5.75
N LYS A 70 12.37 -0.94 6.47
CA LYS A 70 13.36 -1.94 6.85
C LYS A 70 13.51 -3.06 5.82
N LEU A 71 12.69 -3.04 4.81
CA LEU A 71 12.78 -3.99 3.71
C LEU A 71 13.73 -3.48 2.64
#